data_987421194213965f988dbe98100aaf3d
#
_entry.id   987421194213965f988dbe98100aaf3d
#
_cell.length_a   1.000
_cell.length_b   1.000
_cell.length_c   1.000
_cell.angle_alpha   90.00
_cell.angle_beta   90.00
_cell.angle_gamma   90.00
#
_symmetry.space_group_name_H-M   'P 1'
#
loop_
_entity.id
_entity.type
_entity.pdbx_description
1 polymer ?
#
loop_
_entity_poly.entity_id
_entity_poly.type
_entity_poly.pdbx_seq_one_letter_code
_entity_poly.pdbx_strand_id
1 'polypeptide(L)'
;ITWIFDAVNYYGAGNALSGFITVLLIAYVSIYFGIFLVAIKFFKDHKYRVLIIPSVFFLLEWFKSWVISGFPWLNLGILSESLWGLLPIVGISGTSFLIILIIALLLEKNRVIISRITASLILAVLLIGPGHYQDGGDEKLKITVIQPLTTNMERIINMTNEAESDLVIWPEAVTKFDKTVSKLVPKKVVIGGFFRQENTNVYTSAINLKTGHHYDKRNLVPFGEFQPFGSLLKSINNFFNIPNSSLSRGSFYQTKADWSALICWELVFNETFTRRVRGTKYIV
;
A
#
# COMPACT_ATOMS: atom_id res chain seq x y z
N ILE A 1 6.94 -11.83 -9.59
CA ILE A 1 5.93 -11.34 -10.58
C ILE A 1 4.97 -12.47 -11.00
N THR A 2 5.36 -13.75 -10.86
CA THR A 2 4.49 -14.92 -11.16
C THR A 2 3.16 -14.86 -10.41
N TRP A 3 3.15 -14.39 -9.16
CA TRP A 3 1.93 -14.25 -8.36
C TRP A 3 0.85 -13.37 -9.02
N ILE A 4 1.24 -12.39 -9.85
CA ILE A 4 0.28 -11.54 -10.58
C ILE A 4 -0.41 -12.37 -11.66
N PHE A 5 0.35 -13.16 -12.39
CA PHE A 5 -0.21 -14.11 -13.36
C PHE A 5 -1.21 -15.04 -12.68
N ASP A 6 -0.79 -15.64 -11.56
CA ASP A 6 -1.62 -16.59 -10.80
C ASP A 6 -2.90 -15.91 -10.27
N ALA A 7 -2.77 -14.69 -9.73
CA ALA A 7 -3.92 -13.92 -9.24
C ALA A 7 -4.91 -13.59 -10.35
N VAL A 8 -4.44 -13.04 -11.48
CA VAL A 8 -5.30 -12.68 -12.61
C VAL A 8 -5.96 -13.92 -13.22
N ASN A 9 -5.23 -15.03 -13.30
CA ASN A 9 -5.76 -16.29 -13.79
C ASN A 9 -6.82 -16.89 -12.86
N TYR A 10 -6.60 -16.81 -11.53
CA TYR A 10 -7.55 -17.25 -10.51
C TYR A 10 -8.90 -16.52 -10.63
N TYR A 11 -8.88 -15.23 -10.96
CA TYR A 11 -10.09 -14.44 -11.22
C TYR A 11 -10.74 -14.68 -12.59
N GLY A 12 -10.30 -15.69 -13.32
CA GLY A 12 -10.99 -16.19 -14.52
C GLY A 12 -10.55 -15.56 -15.85
N ALA A 13 -9.45 -14.81 -15.87
CA ALA A 13 -8.97 -14.19 -17.12
C ALA A 13 -8.38 -15.19 -18.14
N GLY A 14 -8.07 -16.42 -17.70
CA GLY A 14 -7.40 -17.42 -18.54
C GLY A 14 -5.91 -17.11 -18.79
N ASN A 15 -5.15 -18.14 -19.18
CA ASN A 15 -3.69 -18.06 -19.24
C ASN A 15 -3.16 -16.98 -20.22
N ALA A 16 -3.78 -16.82 -21.40
CA ALA A 16 -3.32 -15.87 -22.40
C ALA A 16 -3.45 -14.42 -21.91
N LEU A 17 -4.61 -14.05 -21.36
CA LEU A 17 -4.86 -12.70 -20.86
C LEU A 17 -4.05 -12.42 -19.58
N SER A 18 -3.93 -13.39 -18.67
CA SER A 18 -3.09 -13.28 -17.49
C SER A 18 -1.62 -13.04 -17.83
N GLY A 19 -1.09 -13.78 -18.83
CA GLY A 19 0.25 -13.56 -19.35
C GLY A 19 0.42 -12.18 -19.97
N PHE A 20 -0.51 -11.73 -20.77
CA PHE A 20 -0.49 -10.41 -21.41
C PHE A 20 -0.50 -9.27 -20.36
N ILE A 21 -1.40 -9.32 -19.38
CA ILE A 21 -1.47 -8.32 -18.30
C ILE A 21 -0.18 -8.30 -17.47
N THR A 22 0.37 -9.47 -17.19
CA THR A 22 1.64 -9.59 -16.44
C THR A 22 2.80 -8.95 -17.21
N VAL A 23 2.91 -9.20 -18.51
CA VAL A 23 3.92 -8.59 -19.39
C VAL A 23 3.76 -7.07 -19.47
N LEU A 24 2.53 -6.57 -19.60
CA LEU A 24 2.26 -5.13 -19.59
C LEU A 24 2.69 -4.48 -18.27
N LEU A 25 2.44 -5.11 -17.14
CA LEU A 25 2.85 -4.58 -15.85
C LEU A 25 4.38 -4.59 -15.70
N ILE A 26 5.05 -5.65 -16.15
CA ILE A 26 6.51 -5.70 -16.18
C ILE A 26 7.06 -4.56 -17.06
N ALA A 27 6.51 -4.36 -18.24
CA ALA A 27 6.90 -3.28 -19.15
C ALA A 27 6.69 -1.91 -18.50
N TYR A 28 5.53 -1.69 -17.86
CA TYR A 28 5.22 -0.46 -17.14
C TYR A 28 6.26 -0.15 -16.04
N VAL A 29 6.57 -1.11 -15.18
CA VAL A 29 7.56 -0.91 -14.13
C VAL A 29 8.97 -0.71 -14.70
N SER A 30 9.31 -1.44 -15.78
CA SER A 30 10.62 -1.35 -16.44
C SER A 30 10.87 0.00 -17.10
N ILE A 31 9.83 0.71 -17.54
CA ILE A 31 9.95 2.07 -18.11
C ILE A 31 10.65 3.02 -17.12
N TYR A 32 10.33 2.98 -15.83
CA TYR A 32 10.94 3.85 -14.84
C TYR A 32 12.43 3.59 -14.69
N PHE A 33 12.85 2.32 -14.71
CA PHE A 33 14.28 1.97 -14.68
C PHE A 33 14.97 2.35 -15.99
N GLY A 34 14.30 2.18 -17.14
CA GLY A 34 14.81 2.63 -18.43
C GLY A 34 15.05 4.13 -18.47
N ILE A 35 14.10 4.95 -18.01
CA ILE A 35 14.25 6.41 -17.91
C ILE A 35 15.40 6.76 -16.97
N PHE A 36 15.55 6.05 -15.83
CA PHE A 36 16.64 6.27 -14.91
C PHE A 36 18.01 6.00 -15.56
N LEU A 37 18.16 4.93 -16.32
CA LEU A 37 19.40 4.63 -17.05
C LEU A 37 19.73 5.71 -18.09
N VAL A 38 18.73 6.22 -18.80
CA VAL A 38 18.90 7.35 -19.74
C VAL A 38 19.35 8.60 -18.98
N ALA A 39 18.74 8.89 -17.81
CA ALA A 39 19.14 10.03 -16.98
C ALA A 39 20.59 9.91 -16.51
N ILE A 40 21.03 8.72 -16.06
CA ILE A 40 22.43 8.48 -15.69
C ILE A 40 23.35 8.80 -16.89
N LYS A 41 23.04 8.28 -18.09
CA LYS A 41 23.83 8.53 -19.30
C LYS A 41 23.91 10.02 -19.62
N PHE A 42 22.79 10.75 -19.47
CA PHE A 42 22.71 12.18 -19.79
C PHE A 42 23.48 13.05 -18.77
N PHE A 43 23.38 12.71 -17.47
CA PHE A 43 23.98 13.53 -16.41
C PHE A 43 25.34 13.04 -15.90
N LYS A 44 25.91 11.95 -16.43
CA LYS A 44 27.17 11.35 -15.97
C LYS A 44 28.36 12.34 -15.88
N ASP A 45 28.42 13.31 -16.78
CA ASP A 45 29.51 14.30 -16.86
C ASP A 45 29.14 15.67 -16.25
N HIS A 46 27.89 15.78 -15.71
CA HIS A 46 27.43 17.03 -15.12
C HIS A 46 28.07 17.26 -13.74
N LYS A 47 28.47 18.51 -13.43
CA LYS A 47 29.15 18.86 -12.17
C LYS A 47 28.37 18.50 -10.89
N TYR A 48 27.03 18.48 -10.97
CA TYR A 48 26.12 18.17 -9.85
C TYR A 48 25.53 16.76 -9.95
N ARG A 49 26.11 15.85 -10.75
CA ARG A 49 25.60 14.48 -10.97
C ARG A 49 25.30 13.73 -9.70
N VAL A 50 26.10 13.92 -8.65
CA VAL A 50 25.97 13.26 -7.36
C VAL A 50 24.63 13.56 -6.68
N LEU A 51 24.04 14.72 -6.93
CA LEU A 51 22.72 15.10 -6.42
C LEU A 51 21.61 14.88 -7.44
N ILE A 52 21.87 15.16 -8.73
CA ILE A 52 20.88 15.04 -9.80
C ILE A 52 20.42 13.60 -9.95
N ILE A 53 21.33 12.63 -9.99
CA ILE A 53 20.99 11.22 -10.22
C ILE A 53 20.08 10.67 -9.12
N PRO A 54 20.38 10.82 -7.82
CA PRO A 54 19.46 10.39 -6.77
C PRO A 54 18.11 11.12 -6.80
N SER A 55 18.12 12.43 -7.15
CA SER A 55 16.88 13.22 -7.26
C SER A 55 15.98 12.73 -8.39
N VAL A 56 16.55 12.35 -9.54
CA VAL A 56 15.79 11.75 -10.64
C VAL A 56 15.18 10.43 -10.20
N PHE A 57 15.93 9.57 -9.50
CA PHE A 57 15.41 8.31 -8.99
C PHE A 57 14.24 8.52 -8.03
N PHE A 58 14.39 9.46 -7.06
CA PHE A 58 13.33 9.85 -6.15
C PHE A 58 12.06 10.30 -6.89
N LEU A 59 12.21 11.18 -7.90
CA LEU A 59 11.09 11.65 -8.70
C LEU A 59 10.40 10.52 -9.47
N LEU A 60 11.15 9.58 -10.00
CA LEU A 60 10.60 8.42 -10.71
C LEU A 60 9.81 7.50 -9.76
N GLU A 61 10.29 7.25 -8.55
CA GLU A 61 9.52 6.52 -7.54
C GLU A 61 8.27 7.28 -7.12
N TRP A 62 8.36 8.60 -6.98
CA TRP A 62 7.21 9.44 -6.68
C TRP A 62 6.17 9.41 -7.81
N PHE A 63 6.58 9.56 -9.07
CA PHE A 63 5.68 9.40 -10.22
C PHE A 63 5.01 8.02 -10.24
N LYS A 64 5.76 6.97 -10.01
CA LYS A 64 5.25 5.59 -9.95
C LYS A 64 4.18 5.42 -8.86
N SER A 65 4.21 6.21 -7.79
CA SER A 65 3.27 6.10 -6.69
C SER A 65 1.86 6.63 -6.99
N TRP A 66 1.66 7.38 -8.08
CA TRP A 66 0.34 7.93 -8.40
C TRP A 66 -0.06 7.87 -9.89
N VAL A 67 0.87 7.71 -10.80
CA VAL A 67 0.54 7.59 -12.24
C VAL A 67 -0.24 6.30 -12.49
N ILE A 68 -1.34 6.39 -13.26
CA ILE A 68 -2.28 5.29 -13.52
C ILE A 68 -2.78 4.63 -12.21
N SER A 69 -3.16 5.44 -11.22
CA SER A 69 -3.60 5.03 -9.87
C SER A 69 -2.48 4.66 -8.90
N GLY A 70 -1.23 4.69 -9.34
CA GLY A 70 -0.06 4.35 -8.55
C GLY A 70 0.21 2.85 -8.46
N PHE A 71 1.47 2.49 -8.64
CA PHE A 71 1.99 1.15 -8.38
C PHE A 71 3.35 1.26 -7.68
N PRO A 72 3.38 1.66 -6.39
CA PRO A 72 4.60 1.87 -5.62
C PRO A 72 5.26 0.55 -5.21
N TRP A 73 5.44 -0.35 -6.18
CA TRP A 73 6.07 -1.65 -5.99
C TRP A 73 7.55 -1.59 -6.33
N LEU A 74 8.37 -2.43 -5.70
CA LEU A 74 9.81 -2.49 -5.89
C LEU A 74 10.52 -1.14 -5.62
N ASN A 75 10.12 -0.44 -4.58
CA ASN A 75 10.86 0.74 -4.12
C ASN A 75 12.14 0.29 -3.42
N LEU A 76 13.25 0.95 -3.77
CA LEU A 76 14.58 0.57 -3.28
C LEU A 76 14.70 0.72 -1.77
N GLY A 77 14.01 1.70 -1.17
CA GLY A 77 14.08 2.00 0.25
C GLY A 77 13.55 0.92 1.19
N ILE A 78 12.83 -0.09 0.67
CA ILE A 78 12.37 -1.24 1.45
C ILE A 78 13.16 -2.51 1.19
N LEU A 79 14.26 -2.42 0.43
CA LEU A 79 15.04 -3.59 0.01
C LEU A 79 15.60 -4.40 1.18
N SER A 80 15.99 -3.74 2.26
CA SER A 80 16.59 -4.40 3.43
C SER A 80 16.25 -3.64 4.71
N GLU A 81 15.76 -4.37 5.72
CA GLU A 81 15.48 -3.84 7.06
C GLU A 81 16.72 -3.18 7.69
N SER A 82 17.91 -3.69 7.39
CA SER A 82 19.18 -3.11 7.87
C SER A 82 19.42 -1.67 7.42
N LEU A 83 18.71 -1.18 6.39
CA LEU A 83 18.84 0.18 5.86
C LEU A 83 17.71 1.12 6.33
N TRP A 84 16.91 0.73 7.32
CA TRP A 84 15.73 1.49 7.74
C TRP A 84 15.98 2.52 8.86
N GLY A 85 17.24 2.77 9.24
CA GLY A 85 17.55 3.70 10.34
C GLY A 85 16.92 5.09 10.20
N LEU A 86 16.86 5.63 8.98
CA LEU A 86 16.21 6.91 8.71
C LEU A 86 14.79 6.80 8.15
N LEU A 87 14.27 5.59 7.94
CA LEU A 87 12.94 5.37 7.36
C LEU A 87 11.82 6.17 8.06
N PRO A 88 11.76 6.27 9.41
CA PRO A 88 10.75 7.05 10.11
C PRO A 88 10.79 8.55 9.81
N ILE A 89 11.94 9.07 9.37
CA ILE A 89 12.18 10.49 9.13
C ILE A 89 11.98 10.83 7.65
N VAL A 90 12.62 10.07 6.76
CA VAL A 90 12.66 10.39 5.32
C VAL A 90 11.69 9.57 4.47
N GLY A 91 11.06 8.55 5.05
CA GLY A 91 10.15 7.63 4.35
C GLY A 91 10.87 6.72 3.35
N ILE A 92 10.10 5.88 2.65
CA ILE A 92 10.62 4.88 1.71
C ILE A 92 11.39 5.56 0.56
N SER A 93 10.80 6.56 -0.09
CA SER A 93 11.44 7.22 -1.23
C SER A 93 12.66 8.04 -0.83
N GLY A 94 12.67 8.62 0.40
CA GLY A 94 13.85 9.27 0.94
C GLY A 94 14.98 8.28 1.22
N THR A 95 14.67 7.10 1.73
CA THR A 95 15.65 6.01 1.91
C THR A 95 16.20 5.56 0.56
N SER A 96 15.36 5.39 -0.46
CA SER A 96 15.79 5.12 -1.85
C SER A 96 16.76 6.18 -2.37
N PHE A 97 16.42 7.47 -2.15
CA PHE A 97 17.30 8.59 -2.51
C PHE A 97 18.67 8.47 -1.84
N LEU A 98 18.71 8.19 -0.53
CA LEU A 98 19.97 8.07 0.22
C LEU A 98 20.81 6.87 -0.25
N ILE A 99 20.20 5.75 -0.59
CA ILE A 99 20.88 4.59 -1.15
C ILE A 99 21.55 4.95 -2.49
N ILE A 100 20.82 5.58 -3.41
CA ILE A 100 21.39 6.02 -4.69
C ILE A 100 22.45 7.10 -4.49
N LEU A 101 22.28 8.01 -3.50
CA LEU A 101 23.26 9.02 -3.14
C LEU A 101 24.56 8.38 -2.65
N ILE A 102 24.50 7.35 -1.80
CA ILE A 102 25.68 6.60 -1.35
C ILE A 102 26.42 6.03 -2.56
N ILE A 103 25.71 5.38 -3.48
CA ILE A 103 26.31 4.80 -4.69
C ILE A 103 26.96 5.88 -5.55
N ALA A 104 26.27 7.03 -5.76
CA ALA A 104 26.81 8.14 -6.53
C ALA A 104 28.07 8.74 -5.89
N LEU A 105 28.11 8.86 -4.55
CA LEU A 105 29.28 9.34 -3.81
C LEU A 105 30.45 8.35 -3.89
N LEU A 106 30.20 7.05 -3.81
CA LEU A 106 31.23 6.01 -3.93
C LEU A 106 31.86 5.98 -5.33
N LEU A 107 31.08 6.28 -6.35
CA LEU A 107 31.52 6.35 -7.76
C LEU A 107 32.12 7.70 -8.14
N GLU A 108 32.07 8.71 -7.27
CA GLU A 108 32.63 10.03 -7.53
C GLU A 108 34.15 9.98 -7.62
N LYS A 109 34.71 10.48 -8.73
CA LYS A 109 36.14 10.47 -8.99
C LYS A 109 36.87 11.73 -8.48
N ASN A 110 36.10 12.81 -8.35
CA ASN A 110 36.62 14.07 -7.79
C ASN A 110 36.38 14.08 -6.27
N ARG A 111 37.31 14.61 -5.49
CA ARG A 111 37.20 14.66 -4.01
C ARG A 111 36.92 13.29 -3.36
N VAL A 112 37.57 12.26 -3.86
CA VAL A 112 37.31 10.82 -3.51
C VAL A 112 37.22 10.58 -2.00
N ILE A 113 38.15 11.16 -1.22
CA ILE A 113 38.19 10.96 0.25
C ILE A 113 36.92 11.53 0.90
N ILE A 114 36.57 12.79 0.60
CA ILE A 114 35.41 13.45 1.18
C ILE A 114 34.14 12.70 0.79
N SER A 115 33.99 12.31 -0.49
CA SER A 115 32.83 11.57 -0.98
C SER A 115 32.67 10.22 -0.29
N ARG A 116 33.77 9.49 -0.10
CA ARG A 116 33.73 8.20 0.61
C ARG A 116 33.40 8.34 2.09
N ILE A 117 33.96 9.33 2.78
CA ILE A 117 33.63 9.62 4.17
C ILE A 117 32.13 9.96 4.29
N THR A 118 31.61 10.85 3.44
CA THR A 118 30.19 11.22 3.44
C THR A 118 29.29 10.01 3.19
N ALA A 119 29.63 9.18 2.19
CA ALA A 119 28.88 7.95 1.91
C ALA A 119 28.87 7.00 3.12
N SER A 120 30.03 6.82 3.77
CA SER A 120 30.15 5.96 4.96
C SER A 120 29.34 6.49 6.15
N LEU A 121 29.30 7.81 6.36
CA LEU A 121 28.48 8.41 7.41
C LEU A 121 26.99 8.22 7.16
N ILE A 122 26.51 8.45 5.93
CA ILE A 122 25.10 8.21 5.57
C ILE A 122 24.75 6.73 5.76
N LEU A 123 25.63 5.83 5.28
CA LEU A 123 25.42 4.40 5.44
C LEU A 123 25.38 3.99 6.92
N ALA A 124 26.28 4.51 7.74
CA ALA A 124 26.28 4.25 9.17
C ALA A 124 24.96 4.66 9.84
N VAL A 125 24.41 5.84 9.48
CA VAL A 125 23.11 6.30 10.01
C VAL A 125 21.96 5.42 9.53
N LEU A 126 21.99 4.94 8.28
CA LEU A 126 20.99 4.00 7.79
C LEU A 126 21.05 2.65 8.52
N LEU A 127 22.25 2.22 8.92
CA LEU A 127 22.46 0.93 9.60
C LEU A 127 22.16 0.96 11.11
N ILE A 128 22.03 2.14 11.73
CA ILE A 128 21.73 2.25 13.18
C ILE A 128 20.38 1.58 13.51
N GLY A 129 19.56 1.36 12.53
CA GLY A 129 18.23 0.77 12.69
C GLY A 129 17.20 1.77 13.23
N PRO A 130 15.92 1.52 13.00
CA PRO A 130 14.88 2.27 13.68
C PRO A 130 15.07 2.01 15.18
N GLY A 131 15.31 3.08 15.95
CA GLY A 131 15.36 2.97 17.42
C GLY A 131 14.18 2.14 17.88
N HIS A 132 14.38 1.27 18.88
CA HIS A 132 13.30 0.46 19.41
C HIS A 132 12.10 1.36 19.65
N TYR A 133 11.00 1.07 18.94
CA TYR A 133 9.74 1.69 19.29
C TYR A 133 9.50 1.39 20.76
N GLN A 134 9.53 2.42 21.59
CA GLN A 134 9.04 2.26 22.95
C GLN A 134 7.57 1.88 22.81
N ASP A 135 7.22 0.73 23.35
CA ASP A 135 5.82 0.36 23.50
C ASP A 135 5.09 1.56 24.10
N GLY A 136 4.13 2.09 23.35
CA GLY A 136 3.50 3.39 23.62
C GLY A 136 2.57 3.41 24.82
N GLY A 137 2.87 2.69 25.90
CA GLY A 137 2.14 2.70 27.15
C GLY A 137 1.82 1.32 27.71
N ASP A 138 1.39 1.29 28.95
CA ASP A 138 1.03 0.08 29.72
C ASP A 138 -0.33 -0.52 29.30
N GLU A 139 -1.11 0.16 28.48
CA GLU A 139 -2.41 -0.34 28.00
C GLU A 139 -2.21 -1.39 26.91
N LYS A 140 -2.37 -2.65 27.27
CA LYS A 140 -2.37 -3.78 26.33
C LYS A 140 -3.80 -4.03 25.83
N LEU A 141 -4.01 -3.84 24.51
CA LEU A 141 -5.26 -4.19 23.86
C LEU A 141 -5.19 -5.65 23.39
N LYS A 142 -6.08 -6.49 23.90
CA LYS A 142 -6.21 -7.88 23.42
C LYS A 142 -7.04 -7.88 22.14
N ILE A 143 -6.42 -8.32 21.03
CA ILE A 143 -7.04 -8.31 19.69
C ILE A 143 -7.17 -9.74 19.19
N THR A 144 -8.31 -10.07 18.59
CA THR A 144 -8.53 -11.29 17.82
C THR A 144 -8.76 -10.93 16.36
N VAL A 145 -7.94 -11.48 15.47
CA VAL A 145 -8.14 -11.39 14.02
C VAL A 145 -8.80 -12.67 13.53
N ILE A 146 -9.96 -12.56 12.89
CA ILE A 146 -10.71 -13.69 12.36
C ILE A 146 -10.34 -13.93 10.92
N GLN A 147 -9.88 -15.15 10.61
CA GLN A 147 -9.61 -15.60 9.24
C GLN A 147 -10.40 -16.92 9.01
N PRO A 148 -11.68 -16.82 8.61
CA PRO A 148 -12.58 -17.97 8.63
C PRO A 148 -12.37 -18.97 7.49
N LEU A 149 -11.57 -18.68 6.49
CA LEU A 149 -11.40 -19.43 5.24
C LEU A 149 -12.73 -19.66 4.46
N THR A 150 -13.75 -18.90 4.79
CA THR A 150 -15.09 -18.97 4.18
C THR A 150 -15.80 -17.62 4.35
N THR A 151 -16.76 -17.34 3.49
CA THR A 151 -17.68 -16.20 3.60
C THR A 151 -18.94 -16.52 4.43
N ASN A 152 -19.00 -17.68 5.09
CA ASN A 152 -20.12 -18.04 5.94
C ASN A 152 -20.18 -17.15 7.18
N MET A 153 -21.19 -16.28 7.24
CA MET A 153 -21.40 -15.33 8.33
C MET A 153 -21.64 -15.98 9.67
N GLU A 154 -22.33 -17.11 9.71
CA GLU A 154 -22.59 -17.85 10.95
C GLU A 154 -21.27 -18.29 11.61
N ARG A 155 -20.35 -18.82 10.81
CA ARG A 155 -19.01 -19.19 11.31
C ARG A 155 -18.23 -17.98 11.84
N ILE A 156 -18.28 -16.86 11.15
CA ILE A 156 -17.61 -15.61 11.58
C ILE A 156 -18.19 -15.13 12.92
N ILE A 157 -19.52 -15.16 13.05
CA ILE A 157 -20.22 -14.77 14.27
C ILE A 157 -19.85 -15.69 15.44
N ASN A 158 -19.83 -17.00 15.21
CA ASN A 158 -19.46 -17.98 16.23
C ASN A 158 -18.03 -17.76 16.71
N MET A 159 -17.05 -17.64 15.80
CA MET A 159 -15.66 -17.32 16.13
C MET A 159 -15.55 -15.98 16.89
N THR A 160 -16.37 -14.98 16.53
CA THR A 160 -16.42 -13.69 17.22
C THR A 160 -16.91 -13.81 18.65
N ASN A 161 -17.97 -14.60 18.87
CA ASN A 161 -18.55 -14.80 20.20
C ASN A 161 -17.63 -15.62 21.13
N GLU A 162 -16.84 -16.53 20.57
CA GLU A 162 -15.84 -17.32 21.28
C GLU A 162 -14.56 -16.52 21.62
N ALA A 163 -14.30 -15.44 20.91
CA ALA A 163 -13.12 -14.62 21.15
C ALA A 163 -13.14 -13.99 22.55
N GLU A 164 -12.03 -14.11 23.28
CA GLU A 164 -11.84 -13.49 24.62
C GLU A 164 -11.10 -12.14 24.55
N SER A 165 -11.28 -11.38 23.49
CA SER A 165 -10.56 -10.15 23.22
C SER A 165 -11.44 -8.92 23.36
N ASP A 166 -10.81 -7.76 23.58
CA ASP A 166 -11.46 -6.46 23.64
C ASP A 166 -11.92 -5.99 22.26
N LEU A 167 -11.13 -6.32 21.24
CA LEU A 167 -11.35 -5.95 19.87
C LEU A 167 -11.29 -7.19 18.97
N VAL A 168 -12.26 -7.34 18.09
CA VAL A 168 -12.28 -8.37 17.06
C VAL A 168 -12.22 -7.71 15.67
N ILE A 169 -11.33 -8.21 14.82
CA ILE A 169 -11.16 -7.72 13.46
C ILE A 169 -11.62 -8.79 12.48
N TRP A 170 -12.53 -8.42 11.57
CA TRP A 170 -13.00 -9.26 10.49
C TRP A 170 -12.26 -8.99 9.19
N PRO A 171 -12.23 -9.96 8.25
CA PRO A 171 -11.59 -9.78 6.96
C PRO A 171 -12.18 -8.65 6.12
N GLU A 172 -11.46 -8.26 5.06
CA GLU A 172 -11.94 -7.34 4.04
C GLU A 172 -13.14 -7.94 3.28
N ALA A 173 -14.13 -7.10 2.99
CA ALA A 173 -15.23 -7.41 2.06
C ALA A 173 -15.98 -8.71 2.35
N VAL A 174 -16.23 -9.01 3.64
CA VAL A 174 -16.91 -10.25 4.08
C VAL A 174 -18.30 -10.40 3.46
N THR A 175 -19.07 -9.32 3.47
CA THR A 175 -20.42 -9.27 2.93
C THR A 175 -20.87 -7.84 2.65
N LYS A 176 -22.07 -7.68 2.10
CA LYS A 176 -22.70 -6.36 2.02
C LYS A 176 -23.10 -5.90 3.42
N PHE A 177 -22.78 -4.64 3.74
CA PHE A 177 -23.12 -4.08 5.05
C PHE A 177 -24.64 -3.97 5.24
N ASP A 178 -25.12 -4.55 6.34
CA ASP A 178 -26.48 -4.36 6.86
C ASP A 178 -26.37 -4.05 8.37
N LYS A 179 -27.14 -3.07 8.82
CA LYS A 179 -27.19 -2.69 10.25
C LYS A 179 -27.63 -3.83 11.17
N THR A 180 -28.29 -4.86 10.66
CA THR A 180 -28.67 -6.04 11.44
C THR A 180 -27.47 -6.84 11.90
N VAL A 181 -26.35 -6.79 11.18
CA VAL A 181 -25.10 -7.50 11.52
C VAL A 181 -24.59 -7.08 12.91
N SER A 182 -24.72 -5.81 13.27
CA SER A 182 -24.30 -5.30 14.59
C SER A 182 -25.06 -5.94 15.75
N LYS A 183 -26.31 -6.39 15.50
CA LYS A 183 -27.14 -7.04 16.52
C LYS A 183 -26.73 -8.49 16.79
N LEU A 184 -25.97 -9.09 15.89
CA LEU A 184 -25.52 -10.48 16.00
C LEU A 184 -24.29 -10.62 16.93
N VAL A 185 -23.56 -9.52 17.16
CA VAL A 185 -22.36 -9.48 18.01
C VAL A 185 -22.41 -8.33 19.05
N PRO A 186 -23.47 -8.19 19.84
CA PRO A 186 -23.74 -6.99 20.63
C PRO A 186 -22.74 -6.74 21.77
N LYS A 187 -22.07 -7.80 22.22
CA LYS A 187 -21.14 -7.73 23.38
C LYS A 187 -19.71 -7.43 23.00
N LYS A 188 -19.37 -7.38 21.71
CA LYS A 188 -18.00 -7.24 21.23
C LYS A 188 -17.80 -5.91 20.50
N VAL A 189 -16.60 -5.37 20.60
CA VAL A 189 -16.17 -4.31 19.68
C VAL A 189 -15.61 -5.00 18.44
N VAL A 190 -16.31 -4.85 17.33
CA VAL A 190 -15.92 -5.48 16.05
C VAL A 190 -15.65 -4.38 15.03
N ILE A 191 -14.50 -4.47 14.36
CA ILE A 191 -14.21 -3.72 13.14
C ILE A 191 -14.17 -4.72 11.99
N GLY A 192 -15.13 -4.61 11.08
CA GLY A 192 -15.27 -5.54 9.97
C GLY A 192 -15.15 -4.88 8.61
N GLY A 193 -14.67 -5.63 7.62
CA GLY A 193 -14.62 -5.24 6.23
C GLY A 193 -15.92 -5.58 5.50
N PHE A 194 -16.55 -4.58 4.86
CA PHE A 194 -17.84 -4.73 4.21
C PHE A 194 -17.91 -4.00 2.87
N PHE A 195 -18.81 -4.44 2.00
CA PHE A 195 -19.28 -3.62 0.90
C PHE A 195 -20.39 -2.70 1.42
N ARG A 196 -20.09 -1.40 1.54
CA ARG A 196 -21.04 -0.37 1.97
C ARG A 196 -21.66 0.32 0.75
N GLN A 197 -22.96 0.39 0.70
CA GLN A 197 -23.69 1.10 -0.35
C GLN A 197 -24.20 2.43 0.17
N GLU A 198 -23.96 3.50 -0.60
CA GLU A 198 -24.51 4.83 -0.35
C GLU A 198 -24.96 5.42 -1.67
N ASN A 199 -26.25 5.63 -1.82
CA ASN A 199 -26.90 5.98 -3.08
C ASN A 199 -26.54 4.96 -4.18
N THR A 200 -25.91 5.41 -5.27
CA THR A 200 -25.44 4.59 -6.40
C THR A 200 -24.02 4.07 -6.20
N ASN A 201 -23.32 4.55 -5.18
CA ASN A 201 -21.91 4.22 -4.93
C ASN A 201 -21.78 2.99 -4.03
N VAL A 202 -20.81 2.14 -4.35
CA VAL A 202 -20.42 0.99 -3.53
C VAL A 202 -18.97 1.15 -3.11
N TYR A 203 -18.73 1.08 -1.81
CA TYR A 203 -17.39 1.22 -1.21
C TYR A 203 -16.97 -0.08 -0.55
N THR A 204 -15.67 -0.39 -0.59
CA THR A 204 -15.08 -1.33 0.37
C THR A 204 -14.75 -0.54 1.63
N SER A 205 -15.32 -0.94 2.76
CA SER A 205 -15.27 -0.15 3.99
C SER A 205 -14.89 -0.99 5.19
N ALA A 206 -14.08 -0.43 6.08
CA ALA A 206 -13.91 -0.92 7.44
C ALA A 206 -14.95 -0.23 8.33
N ILE A 207 -15.75 -0.99 9.07
CA ILE A 207 -16.88 -0.46 9.85
C ILE A 207 -16.79 -0.98 11.28
N ASN A 208 -16.79 -0.06 12.25
CA ASN A 208 -16.99 -0.41 13.65
C ASN A 208 -18.48 -0.68 13.90
N LEU A 209 -18.81 -1.94 14.13
CA LEU A 209 -20.22 -2.39 14.27
C LEU A 209 -20.93 -1.78 15.49
N LYS A 210 -20.18 -1.36 16.52
CA LYS A 210 -20.74 -0.77 17.72
C LYS A 210 -21.10 0.70 17.55
N THR A 211 -20.24 1.47 16.88
CA THR A 211 -20.40 2.93 16.75
C THR A 211 -20.98 3.33 15.41
N GLY A 212 -20.91 2.48 14.40
CA GLY A 212 -21.26 2.81 13.02
C GLY A 212 -20.21 3.65 12.29
N HIS A 213 -19.12 4.04 12.99
CA HIS A 213 -18.04 4.77 12.34
C HIS A 213 -17.38 3.89 11.28
N HIS A 214 -17.10 4.45 10.10
CA HIS A 214 -16.55 3.72 8.98
C HIS A 214 -15.43 4.47 8.31
N TYR A 215 -14.58 3.72 7.62
CA TYR A 215 -13.58 4.18 6.70
C TYR A 215 -13.79 3.52 5.34
N ASP A 216 -13.92 4.29 4.29
CA ASP A 216 -14.06 3.81 2.91
C ASP A 216 -12.71 3.78 2.22
N LYS A 217 -12.38 2.65 1.62
CA LYS A 217 -11.14 2.43 0.87
C LYS A 217 -10.95 3.49 -0.20
N ARG A 218 -9.80 4.13 -0.19
CA ARG A 218 -9.48 5.21 -1.11
C ARG A 218 -8.63 4.76 -2.28
N ASN A 219 -7.60 3.99 -2.01
CA ASN A 219 -6.67 3.50 -3.01
C ASN A 219 -7.16 2.16 -3.53
N LEU A 220 -7.92 2.22 -4.61
CA LEU A 220 -8.50 1.03 -5.24
C LEU A 220 -7.49 0.34 -6.15
N VAL A 221 -7.59 -0.99 -6.23
CA VAL A 221 -6.77 -1.81 -7.11
C VAL A 221 -7.22 -1.62 -8.56
N PRO A 222 -6.33 -1.14 -9.47
CA PRO A 222 -6.66 -1.03 -10.88
C PRO A 222 -7.04 -2.38 -11.48
N PHE A 223 -8.06 -2.40 -12.34
CA PHE A 223 -8.61 -3.57 -13.02
C PHE A 223 -9.28 -4.61 -12.10
N GLY A 224 -9.03 -4.59 -10.78
CA GLY A 224 -9.70 -5.44 -9.81
C GLY A 224 -10.92 -4.78 -9.18
N GLU A 225 -10.77 -3.56 -8.69
CA GLU A 225 -11.81 -2.83 -7.96
C GLU A 225 -12.39 -1.65 -8.75
N PHE A 226 -11.63 -1.10 -9.68
CA PHE A 226 -12.12 -0.11 -10.63
C PHE A 226 -11.38 -0.26 -11.96
N GLN A 227 -11.98 0.29 -13.02
CA GLN A 227 -11.38 0.28 -14.35
C GLN A 227 -10.76 1.64 -14.67
N PRO A 228 -9.41 1.72 -14.74
CA PRO A 228 -8.77 2.90 -15.31
C PRO A 228 -9.25 3.07 -16.77
N PHE A 229 -9.54 4.31 -17.17
CA PHE A 229 -10.02 4.60 -18.53
C PHE A 229 -11.33 3.88 -18.93
N GLY A 230 -12.24 3.61 -17.97
CA GLY A 230 -13.40 2.74 -18.13
C GLY A 230 -14.24 2.96 -19.39
N SER A 231 -14.45 4.20 -19.84
CA SER A 231 -15.18 4.49 -21.09
C SER A 231 -14.40 4.07 -22.34
N LEU A 232 -13.07 4.23 -22.35
CA LEU A 232 -12.20 3.91 -23.49
C LEU A 232 -11.98 2.39 -23.62
N LEU A 233 -11.91 1.69 -22.49
CA LEU A 233 -11.64 0.25 -22.46
C LEU A 233 -12.91 -0.62 -22.44
N LYS A 234 -14.09 -0.01 -22.44
CA LYS A 234 -15.37 -0.74 -22.36
C LYS A 234 -15.52 -1.83 -23.44
N SER A 235 -15.12 -1.53 -24.66
CA SER A 235 -15.18 -2.50 -25.77
C SER A 235 -14.19 -3.65 -25.57
N ILE A 236 -13.00 -3.36 -25.06
CA ILE A 236 -11.96 -4.35 -24.76
C ILE A 236 -12.42 -5.24 -23.59
N ASN A 237 -12.97 -4.63 -22.54
CA ASN A 237 -13.48 -5.36 -21.39
C ASN A 237 -14.63 -6.32 -21.76
N ASN A 238 -15.55 -5.87 -22.62
CA ASN A 238 -16.63 -6.72 -23.11
C ASN A 238 -16.10 -7.88 -23.95
N PHE A 239 -15.05 -7.64 -24.78
CA PHE A 239 -14.44 -8.68 -25.57
C PHE A 239 -13.76 -9.77 -24.73
N PHE A 240 -13.11 -9.39 -23.63
CA PHE A 240 -12.41 -10.31 -22.73
C PHE A 240 -13.26 -10.75 -21.53
N ASN A 241 -14.56 -10.41 -21.48
CA ASN A 241 -15.45 -10.70 -20.35
C ASN A 241 -14.88 -10.28 -18.99
N ILE A 242 -14.13 -9.19 -18.95
CA ILE A 242 -13.59 -8.66 -17.68
C ILE A 242 -14.76 -8.11 -16.86
N PRO A 243 -14.95 -8.57 -15.60
CA PRO A 243 -16.01 -8.07 -14.76
C PRO A 243 -15.93 -6.56 -14.59
N ASN A 244 -17.04 -5.86 -14.84
CA ASN A 244 -17.13 -4.43 -14.63
C ASN A 244 -17.26 -4.13 -13.13
N SER A 245 -16.18 -4.33 -12.36
CA SER A 245 -16.12 -3.86 -10.98
C SER A 245 -15.94 -2.34 -10.98
N SER A 246 -16.88 -1.64 -10.40
CA SER A 246 -16.84 -0.17 -10.26
C SER A 246 -17.07 0.21 -8.80
N LEU A 247 -16.11 -0.12 -7.95
CA LEU A 247 -16.12 0.40 -6.60
C LEU A 247 -15.82 1.89 -6.60
N SER A 248 -16.44 2.60 -5.69
CA SER A 248 -16.24 4.04 -5.52
C SER A 248 -15.09 4.30 -4.56
N ARG A 249 -14.31 5.33 -4.85
CA ARG A 249 -13.21 5.77 -3.97
C ARG A 249 -13.76 6.51 -2.78
N GLY A 250 -13.29 6.18 -1.58
CA GLY A 250 -13.54 6.93 -0.37
C GLY A 250 -13.05 8.38 -0.47
N SER A 251 -13.68 9.28 0.27
CA SER A 251 -13.29 10.69 0.35
C SER A 251 -11.85 10.85 0.83
N PHE A 252 -11.19 11.91 0.37
CA PHE A 252 -9.88 12.29 0.87
C PHE A 252 -9.91 12.67 2.35
N TYR A 253 -10.94 13.38 2.74
CA TYR A 253 -11.18 13.83 4.10
C TYR A 253 -12.28 12.96 4.74
N GLN A 254 -11.87 11.86 5.36
CA GLN A 254 -12.76 11.02 6.14
C GLN A 254 -12.55 11.30 7.62
N THR A 255 -13.64 11.33 8.38
CA THR A 255 -13.59 11.51 9.82
C THR A 255 -12.73 10.44 10.47
N LYS A 256 -11.93 10.84 11.44
CA LYS A 256 -11.12 9.92 12.24
C LYS A 256 -11.84 9.57 13.53
N ALA A 257 -11.72 8.32 13.96
CA ALA A 257 -12.06 7.87 15.28
C ALA A 257 -10.77 7.61 16.07
N ASP A 258 -10.88 7.00 17.23
CA ASP A 258 -9.72 6.49 17.99
C ASP A 258 -8.92 5.44 17.21
N TRP A 259 -9.51 4.89 16.16
CA TRP A 259 -8.91 3.90 15.27
C TRP A 259 -8.89 4.40 13.83
N SER A 260 -8.04 3.80 13.04
CA SER A 260 -7.99 3.99 11.60
C SER A 260 -7.81 2.65 10.90
N ALA A 261 -8.10 2.61 9.60
CA ALA A 261 -7.90 1.42 8.79
C ALA A 261 -7.03 1.70 7.58
N LEU A 262 -6.33 0.66 7.17
CA LEU A 262 -5.67 0.54 5.88
C LEU A 262 -6.16 -0.76 5.25
N ILE A 263 -6.88 -0.65 4.16
CA ILE A 263 -7.52 -1.80 3.54
C ILE A 263 -6.64 -2.32 2.41
N CYS A 264 -6.08 -3.54 2.60
CA CYS A 264 -5.33 -4.30 1.59
C CYS A 264 -4.23 -3.47 0.90
N TRP A 265 -4.44 -3.10 -0.35
CA TRP A 265 -3.53 -2.35 -1.21
C TRP A 265 -3.10 -0.98 -0.65
N GLU A 266 -3.86 -0.38 0.25
CA GLU A 266 -3.55 0.94 0.81
C GLU A 266 -2.27 0.98 1.63
N LEU A 267 -1.84 -0.15 2.17
CA LEU A 267 -0.62 -0.25 2.98
C LEU A 267 0.65 0.16 2.20
N VAL A 268 0.65 -0.01 0.88
CA VAL A 268 1.83 0.35 0.05
C VAL A 268 1.94 1.85 -0.25
N PHE A 269 0.92 2.65 0.10
CA PHE A 269 0.88 4.08 -0.15
C PHE A 269 1.28 4.88 1.09
N ASN A 270 2.53 5.32 1.16
CA ASN A 270 3.08 6.10 2.29
C ASN A 270 2.21 7.28 2.69
N GLU A 271 1.66 8.01 1.71
CA GLU A 271 0.83 9.18 1.99
C GLU A 271 -0.46 8.80 2.72
N THR A 272 -1.11 7.72 2.29
CA THR A 272 -2.32 7.21 2.94
C THR A 272 -1.99 6.72 4.34
N PHE A 273 -0.93 5.93 4.49
CA PHE A 273 -0.45 5.45 5.79
C PHE A 273 -0.20 6.62 6.76
N THR A 274 0.69 7.55 6.42
CA THR A 274 1.07 8.67 7.29
C THR A 274 -0.13 9.52 7.71
N ARG A 275 -1.07 9.74 6.79
CA ARG A 275 -2.28 10.51 7.06
C ARG A 275 -3.21 9.79 8.03
N ARG A 276 -3.33 8.47 7.89
CA ARG A 276 -4.24 7.67 8.69
C ARG A 276 -3.72 7.43 10.09
N VAL A 277 -2.41 7.24 10.26
CA VAL A 277 -1.77 6.98 11.56
C VAL A 277 -1.86 8.17 12.52
N ARG A 278 -1.74 9.41 12.00
CA ARG A 278 -1.72 10.60 12.86
C ARG A 278 -3.00 10.76 13.66
N GLY A 279 -2.87 10.75 15.00
CA GLY A 279 -3.93 11.03 15.94
C GLY A 279 -4.90 9.87 16.15
N THR A 280 -4.53 8.65 15.77
CA THR A 280 -5.28 7.43 16.10
C THR A 280 -4.54 6.62 17.18
N LYS A 281 -5.27 5.90 18.01
CA LYS A 281 -4.70 5.03 19.04
C LYS A 281 -4.18 3.72 18.43
N TYR A 282 -4.87 3.19 17.41
CA TYR A 282 -4.50 1.97 16.71
C TYR A 282 -4.96 1.97 15.27
N ILE A 283 -4.32 1.11 14.46
CA ILE A 283 -4.63 0.93 13.04
C ILE A 283 -5.04 -0.52 12.82
N VAL A 284 -6.10 -0.69 12.04
CA VAL A 284 -6.66 -1.98 11.64
C VAL A 284 -6.35 -2.25 10.17
#